data_0b519aac030d0edddfdb9b945945e7c6
#
_entry.id   0b519aac030d0edddfdb9b945945e7c6
#
_cell.length_a   1.000
_cell.length_b   1.000
_cell.length_c   1.000
_cell.angle_alpha   90.00
_cell.angle_beta   90.00
_cell.angle_gamma   90.00
#
_symmetry.space_group_name_H-M   'P 1'
#
loop_
_entity.id
_entity.type
_entity.pdbx_description
1 polymer ?
#
loop_
_entity_poly.entity_id
_entity_poly.type
_entity_poly.pdbx_seq_one_letter_code
_entity_poly.pdbx_strand_id
1 'polypeptide(L)'
;MNQVTPFVISKFTNPSGEIVFRVSGWLDGKRVRKNFTTRVEAEAERQVLEVQRLQAESGVRSTITRLTEEQLQDAEAALRRLKENPGHSLLFCVHFTLANYRAPERDHTLIDAVTDYLTAKERERDEGAITACQVGSINKELNLLKKHFVGEMVSALTALRLTAYCERGKPSLKTVNNRRGILGTFFKFAFQKDWIAANPIERVPRYRLKRKRSSAPTITAAQAKALMEFVEGYECGRLVPFFALCLFAGIRPCVRNGEILKLRPEHVRLAEGVIIVPPEVSKVHEKRTVTIQPNLAAWLRGYPLEKFPIIPANLQHSRAQVAKKFALTSDVLRHTFISMFVTKFRSLGEAALQAGNSEAIIRKHYLDLKTTEEAEQFFGIMPKHAVIPAKPVATEPVTPAKPVLSVAA
;
A
#
# COMPACT_ATOMS: atom_id res chain seq x y z
N MET A 1 -9.72 27.42 -54.86
CA MET A 1 -10.96 28.07 -54.39
C MET A 1 -11.93 28.10 -55.56
N ASN A 2 -12.90 27.21 -55.63
CA ASN A 2 -13.95 27.26 -56.65
C ASN A 2 -14.88 28.44 -56.29
N GLN A 3 -14.94 29.45 -57.13
CA GLN A 3 -15.94 30.51 -57.02
C GLN A 3 -17.33 29.88 -57.15
N VAL A 4 -18.04 29.80 -56.04
CA VAL A 4 -19.40 29.27 -56.02
C VAL A 4 -20.30 30.36 -56.55
N THR A 5 -20.78 30.16 -57.77
CA THR A 5 -21.68 31.10 -58.44
C THR A 5 -23.11 30.97 -57.85
N PRO A 6 -23.73 32.09 -57.40
CA PRO A 6 -25.09 32.10 -56.89
C PRO A 6 -26.11 31.65 -57.93
N PHE A 7 -27.28 31.19 -57.46
CA PHE A 7 -28.37 30.87 -58.36
C PHE A 7 -28.87 32.14 -59.09
N VAL A 8 -28.93 32.05 -60.41
CA VAL A 8 -29.30 33.19 -61.29
C VAL A 8 -30.64 32.94 -61.97
N ILE A 9 -31.46 33.95 -62.05
CA ILE A 9 -32.70 33.94 -62.85
C ILE A 9 -32.43 34.57 -64.18
N SER A 10 -32.78 33.87 -65.31
CA SER A 10 -32.68 34.36 -66.68
C SER A 10 -34.00 34.17 -67.38
N LYS A 11 -34.36 35.10 -68.29
CA LYS A 11 -35.48 34.88 -69.22
C LYS A 11 -35.01 33.87 -70.25
N PHE A 12 -35.87 32.90 -70.54
CA PHE A 12 -35.63 31.85 -71.51
C PHE A 12 -36.90 31.69 -72.37
N THR A 13 -36.76 31.71 -73.69
CA THR A 13 -37.88 31.46 -74.57
C THR A 13 -37.92 30.00 -74.96
N ASN A 14 -39.00 29.32 -74.67
CA ASN A 14 -39.20 27.95 -75.06
C ASN A 14 -39.34 27.78 -76.55
N PRO A 15 -39.12 26.58 -77.14
CA PRO A 15 -39.33 26.34 -78.59
C PRO A 15 -40.76 26.61 -79.02
N SER A 16 -41.73 26.66 -78.10
CA SER A 16 -43.14 27.08 -78.38
C SER A 16 -43.34 28.59 -78.45
N GLY A 17 -42.28 29.42 -78.23
CA GLY A 17 -42.37 30.89 -78.26
C GLY A 17 -42.78 31.50 -76.92
N GLU A 18 -43.04 30.72 -75.90
CA GLU A 18 -43.42 31.17 -74.54
C GLU A 18 -42.23 31.63 -73.73
N ILE A 19 -42.32 32.75 -73.04
CA ILE A 19 -41.28 33.30 -72.23
C ILE A 19 -41.42 32.70 -70.78
N VAL A 20 -40.39 32.00 -70.32
CA VAL A 20 -40.30 31.42 -68.95
C VAL A 20 -39.10 32.04 -68.25
N PHE A 21 -39.19 32.00 -66.87
CA PHE A 21 -38.09 32.42 -65.99
C PHE A 21 -37.35 31.17 -65.54
N ARG A 22 -36.06 31.07 -65.91
CA ARG A 22 -35.21 29.92 -65.53
C ARG A 22 -34.32 30.32 -64.39
N VAL A 23 -34.46 29.53 -63.32
CA VAL A 23 -33.49 29.48 -62.19
C VAL A 23 -32.39 28.50 -62.54
N SER A 24 -31.14 28.89 -62.51
CA SER A 24 -30.00 28.01 -62.77
C SER A 24 -28.83 28.30 -61.86
N GLY A 25 -28.18 27.20 -61.37
CA GLY A 25 -27.03 27.25 -60.48
C GLY A 25 -26.46 25.87 -60.21
N TRP A 26 -25.65 25.76 -59.19
CA TRP A 26 -25.06 24.49 -58.74
C TRP A 26 -25.43 24.21 -57.27
N LEU A 27 -25.87 22.98 -56.95
CA LEU A 27 -26.12 22.50 -55.61
C LEU A 27 -25.44 21.14 -55.46
N ASP A 28 -24.57 20.96 -54.47
CA ASP A 28 -23.82 19.71 -54.17
C ASP A 28 -23.11 19.16 -55.44
N GLY A 29 -22.47 20.02 -56.22
CA GLY A 29 -21.75 19.61 -57.44
C GLY A 29 -22.64 19.23 -58.62
N LYS A 30 -23.98 19.31 -58.49
CA LYS A 30 -24.93 19.04 -59.53
C LYS A 30 -25.54 20.33 -60.10
N ARG A 31 -25.67 20.40 -61.40
CA ARG A 31 -26.29 21.56 -62.05
C ARG A 31 -27.83 21.48 -61.92
N VAL A 32 -28.43 22.51 -61.30
CA VAL A 32 -29.89 22.64 -61.15
C VAL A 32 -30.40 23.64 -62.18
N ARG A 33 -31.46 23.30 -62.90
CA ARG A 33 -32.21 24.19 -63.85
C ARG A 33 -33.67 23.92 -63.66
N LYS A 34 -34.43 24.98 -63.29
CA LYS A 34 -35.90 24.94 -63.15
C LYS A 34 -36.51 26.12 -63.90
N ASN A 35 -37.61 25.85 -64.63
CA ASN A 35 -38.33 26.88 -65.40
C ASN A 35 -39.67 27.20 -64.72
N PHE A 36 -40.01 28.50 -64.65
CA PHE A 36 -41.24 28.97 -64.00
C PHE A 36 -41.98 29.90 -64.95
N THR A 37 -43.29 29.96 -64.90
CA THR A 37 -44.13 30.77 -65.70
C THR A 37 -44.11 32.21 -65.25
N THR A 38 -43.94 32.46 -63.95
CA THR A 38 -43.86 33.82 -63.39
C THR A 38 -42.48 34.11 -62.76
N ARG A 39 -42.12 35.37 -62.76
CA ARG A 39 -40.87 35.83 -62.14
C ARG A 39 -40.92 35.63 -60.57
N VAL A 40 -42.10 35.77 -59.99
CA VAL A 40 -42.30 35.63 -58.52
C VAL A 40 -42.01 34.22 -58.10
N GLU A 41 -42.51 33.19 -58.81
CA GLU A 41 -42.22 31.77 -58.57
C GLU A 41 -40.74 31.47 -58.72
N ALA A 42 -40.09 32.01 -59.73
CA ALA A 42 -38.67 31.86 -59.98
C ALA A 42 -37.84 32.51 -58.86
N GLU A 43 -38.24 33.65 -58.31
CA GLU A 43 -37.62 34.32 -57.17
C GLU A 43 -37.75 33.49 -55.86
N ALA A 44 -38.95 33.02 -55.63
CA ALA A 44 -39.20 32.12 -54.43
C ALA A 44 -38.32 30.86 -54.47
N GLU A 45 -38.26 30.20 -55.62
CA GLU A 45 -37.44 28.99 -55.78
C GLU A 45 -35.94 29.30 -55.67
N ARG A 46 -35.49 30.45 -56.23
CA ARG A 46 -34.11 30.87 -56.08
C ARG A 46 -33.72 31.04 -54.63
N GLN A 47 -34.61 31.64 -53.79
CA GLN A 47 -34.35 31.81 -52.35
C GLN A 47 -34.24 30.46 -51.64
N VAL A 48 -35.12 29.49 -51.96
CA VAL A 48 -35.10 28.14 -51.40
C VAL A 48 -33.76 27.44 -51.75
N LEU A 49 -33.37 27.49 -53.02
CA LEU A 49 -32.11 26.89 -53.48
C LEU A 49 -30.88 27.57 -52.90
N GLU A 50 -30.88 28.88 -52.65
CA GLU A 50 -29.78 29.57 -51.96
C GLU A 50 -29.69 29.17 -50.51
N VAL A 51 -30.80 29.02 -49.79
CA VAL A 51 -30.82 28.52 -48.42
C VAL A 51 -30.27 27.08 -48.35
N GLN A 52 -30.70 26.21 -49.28
CA GLN A 52 -30.17 24.83 -49.36
C GLN A 52 -28.66 24.82 -49.62
N ARG A 53 -28.17 25.69 -50.52
CA ARG A 53 -26.75 25.81 -50.79
C ARG A 53 -25.96 26.27 -49.56
N LEU A 54 -26.42 27.30 -48.85
CA LEU A 54 -25.79 27.78 -47.63
C LEU A 54 -25.78 26.72 -46.53
N GLN A 55 -26.85 25.93 -46.43
CA GLN A 55 -26.90 24.81 -45.48
C GLN A 55 -25.90 23.70 -45.85
N ALA A 56 -25.76 23.37 -47.12
CA ALA A 56 -24.78 22.42 -47.62
C ALA A 56 -23.33 22.88 -47.39
N GLU A 57 -23.04 24.13 -47.62
CA GLU A 57 -21.71 24.75 -47.46
C GLU A 57 -21.31 24.86 -45.96
N SER A 58 -22.24 25.26 -45.10
CA SER A 58 -22.00 25.43 -43.66
C SER A 58 -22.00 24.11 -42.86
N GLY A 59 -22.43 23.02 -43.48
CA GLY A 59 -22.66 21.73 -42.80
C GLY A 59 -23.81 21.77 -41.79
N VAL A 60 -24.58 22.87 -41.74
CA VAL A 60 -25.75 23.03 -40.87
C VAL A 60 -26.97 22.43 -41.56
N ARG A 61 -27.66 21.54 -40.85
CA ARG A 61 -28.91 20.92 -41.28
C ARG A 61 -30.08 21.53 -40.51
N SER A 62 -31.09 22.00 -41.21
CA SER A 62 -32.35 22.37 -40.57
C SER A 62 -33.17 21.10 -40.27
N THR A 63 -33.50 20.88 -39.02
CA THR A 63 -34.28 19.73 -38.59
C THR A 63 -35.34 20.19 -37.57
N ILE A 64 -36.57 19.67 -37.73
CA ILE A 64 -37.59 19.88 -36.70
C ILE A 64 -37.25 18.96 -35.52
N THR A 65 -37.06 19.54 -34.33
CA THR A 65 -36.73 18.82 -33.10
C THR A 65 -37.70 19.20 -31.99
N ARG A 66 -37.85 18.33 -30.99
CA ARG A 66 -38.57 18.59 -29.74
C ARG A 66 -37.66 19.11 -28.63
N LEU A 67 -36.37 19.26 -28.88
CA LEU A 67 -35.42 19.77 -27.91
C LEU A 67 -35.60 21.27 -27.73
N THR A 68 -35.43 21.76 -26.51
CA THR A 68 -35.33 23.19 -26.23
C THR A 68 -33.99 23.73 -26.77
N GLU A 69 -33.86 25.03 -26.90
CA GLU A 69 -32.62 25.69 -27.35
C GLU A 69 -31.43 25.26 -26.45
N GLU A 70 -31.59 25.24 -25.12
CA GLU A 70 -30.57 24.81 -24.18
C GLU A 70 -30.17 23.34 -24.34
N GLN A 71 -31.15 22.47 -24.57
CA GLN A 71 -30.92 21.03 -24.82
C GLN A 71 -30.17 20.79 -26.13
N LEU A 72 -30.47 21.61 -27.15
CA LEU A 72 -29.80 21.56 -28.45
C LEU A 72 -28.33 21.97 -28.31
N GLN A 73 -28.08 23.09 -27.62
CA GLN A 73 -26.71 23.58 -27.37
C GLN A 73 -25.88 22.59 -26.56
N ASP A 74 -26.47 21.98 -25.53
CA ASP A 74 -25.79 20.94 -24.72
C ASP A 74 -25.45 19.70 -25.54
N ALA A 75 -26.42 19.21 -26.36
CA ALA A 75 -26.21 18.09 -27.26
C ALA A 75 -25.11 18.34 -28.28
N GLU A 76 -25.09 19.54 -28.89
CA GLU A 76 -24.05 19.93 -29.83
C GLU A 76 -22.67 20.05 -29.18
N ALA A 77 -22.59 20.61 -27.97
CA ALA A 77 -21.35 20.71 -27.21
C ALA A 77 -20.82 19.31 -26.83
N ALA A 78 -21.70 18.41 -26.40
CA ALA A 78 -21.38 17.04 -26.10
C ALA A 78 -20.85 16.28 -27.33
N LEU A 79 -21.54 16.42 -28.48
CA LEU A 79 -21.12 15.80 -29.74
C LEU A 79 -19.80 16.34 -30.26
N ARG A 80 -19.51 17.65 -30.09
CA ARG A 80 -18.20 18.23 -30.40
C ARG A 80 -17.08 17.60 -29.60
N ARG A 81 -17.26 17.39 -28.30
CA ARG A 81 -16.28 16.68 -27.44
C ARG A 81 -16.10 15.23 -27.83
N LEU A 82 -17.17 14.54 -28.21
CA LEU A 82 -17.10 13.14 -28.65
C LEU A 82 -16.33 12.95 -29.95
N LYS A 83 -16.22 13.96 -30.82
CA LYS A 83 -15.37 13.89 -32.01
C LYS A 83 -13.89 13.66 -31.70
N GLU A 84 -13.42 14.05 -30.53
CA GLU A 84 -12.05 13.81 -30.05
C GLU A 84 -11.83 12.36 -29.61
N ASN A 85 -12.91 11.59 -29.37
CA ASN A 85 -12.91 10.20 -28.95
C ASN A 85 -13.82 9.35 -29.87
N PRO A 86 -13.42 9.11 -31.10
CA PRO A 86 -14.21 8.35 -32.06
C PRO A 86 -14.37 6.91 -31.56
N GLY A 87 -15.59 6.43 -31.41
CA GLY A 87 -15.93 5.09 -30.94
C GLY A 87 -17.05 5.04 -29.90
N HIS A 88 -17.45 6.21 -29.36
CA HIS A 88 -18.57 6.27 -28.41
C HIS A 88 -19.67 7.20 -28.96
N SER A 89 -20.94 6.72 -28.85
CA SER A 89 -22.08 7.59 -29.12
C SER A 89 -22.45 8.40 -27.89
N LEU A 90 -23.18 9.52 -28.08
CA LEU A 90 -23.72 10.31 -26.95
C LEU A 90 -24.59 9.42 -26.05
N LEU A 91 -25.44 8.60 -26.64
CA LEU A 91 -26.30 7.67 -25.90
C LEU A 91 -25.50 6.65 -25.08
N PHE A 92 -24.40 6.12 -25.62
CA PHE A 92 -23.48 5.25 -24.87
C PHE A 92 -22.92 5.97 -23.64
N CYS A 93 -22.46 7.22 -23.80
CA CYS A 93 -21.93 8.01 -22.69
C CYS A 93 -22.99 8.28 -21.61
N VAL A 94 -24.24 8.56 -22.02
CA VAL A 94 -25.36 8.74 -21.09
C VAL A 94 -25.66 7.43 -20.33
N HIS A 95 -25.77 6.32 -21.02
CA HIS A 95 -26.00 5.02 -20.38
C HIS A 95 -24.86 4.65 -19.44
N PHE A 96 -23.62 4.84 -19.87
CA PHE A 96 -22.45 4.58 -19.01
C PHE A 96 -22.49 5.45 -17.75
N THR A 97 -22.78 6.75 -17.89
CA THR A 97 -22.86 7.68 -16.76
C THR A 97 -23.96 7.29 -15.80
N LEU A 98 -25.18 7.03 -16.29
CA LEU A 98 -26.31 6.63 -15.44
C LEU A 98 -26.11 5.28 -14.73
N ALA A 99 -25.37 4.36 -15.34
CA ALA A 99 -25.05 3.07 -14.74
C ALA A 99 -23.91 3.13 -13.72
N ASN A 100 -22.94 4.00 -13.90
CA ASN A 100 -21.67 3.99 -13.15
C ASN A 100 -21.47 5.22 -12.26
N TYR A 101 -22.08 6.35 -12.57
CA TYR A 101 -21.97 7.56 -11.75
C TYR A 101 -22.95 7.50 -10.58
N ARG A 102 -22.41 7.54 -9.37
CA ARG A 102 -23.17 7.77 -8.15
C ARG A 102 -22.80 9.14 -7.63
N ALA A 103 -23.77 10.03 -7.57
CA ALA A 103 -23.55 11.30 -6.89
C ALA A 103 -23.22 11.06 -5.41
N PRO A 104 -22.27 11.75 -4.82
CA PRO A 104 -22.04 11.67 -3.37
C PRO A 104 -23.34 12.03 -2.63
N GLU A 105 -23.85 11.11 -1.81
CA GLU A 105 -25.13 11.33 -1.10
C GLU A 105 -25.05 12.45 -0.06
N ARG A 106 -23.84 12.71 0.45
CA ARG A 106 -23.59 13.80 1.42
C ARG A 106 -22.15 14.28 1.29
N ASP A 107 -21.96 15.59 1.36
CA ASP A 107 -20.65 16.19 1.57
C ASP A 107 -20.23 15.97 3.02
N HIS A 108 -19.30 15.07 3.23
CA HIS A 108 -18.70 14.81 4.53
C HIS A 108 -17.48 15.69 4.75
N THR A 109 -17.39 16.32 5.92
CA THR A 109 -16.16 16.99 6.33
C THR A 109 -15.04 15.93 6.50
N LEU A 110 -13.81 16.32 6.25
CA LEU A 110 -12.66 15.42 6.47
C LEU A 110 -12.59 14.96 7.94
N ILE A 111 -13.02 15.81 8.89
CA ILE A 111 -13.00 15.50 10.32
C ILE A 111 -13.97 14.36 10.61
N ASP A 112 -15.22 14.47 10.15
CA ASP A 112 -16.25 13.47 10.40
C ASP A 112 -15.91 12.14 9.71
N ALA A 113 -15.50 12.20 8.44
CA ALA A 113 -15.11 11.01 7.69
C ALA A 113 -13.92 10.26 8.32
N VAL A 114 -12.93 10.97 8.84
CA VAL A 114 -11.79 10.35 9.55
C VAL A 114 -12.26 9.75 10.87
N THR A 115 -13.18 10.40 11.59
CA THR A 115 -13.74 9.90 12.85
C THR A 115 -14.49 8.60 12.63
N ASP A 116 -15.38 8.55 11.65
CA ASP A 116 -16.13 7.35 11.29
C ASP A 116 -15.22 6.19 10.86
N TYR A 117 -14.20 6.50 10.05
CA TYR A 117 -13.22 5.49 9.66
C TYR A 117 -12.41 4.94 10.83
N LEU A 118 -11.97 5.81 11.76
CA LEU A 118 -11.24 5.37 12.95
C LEU A 118 -12.11 4.52 13.86
N THR A 119 -13.38 4.86 14.03
CA THR A 119 -14.35 4.05 14.77
C THR A 119 -14.50 2.66 14.15
N ALA A 120 -14.61 2.59 12.81
CA ALA A 120 -14.64 1.30 12.12
C ALA A 120 -13.34 0.49 12.32
N LYS A 121 -12.17 1.15 12.34
CA LYS A 121 -10.88 0.48 12.59
C LYS A 121 -10.70 0.06 14.05
N GLU A 122 -11.25 0.77 15.00
CA GLU A 122 -11.28 0.35 16.39
C GLU A 122 -12.14 -0.90 16.58
N ARG A 123 -13.29 -0.98 15.92
CA ARG A 123 -14.09 -2.19 15.89
C ARG A 123 -13.34 -3.38 15.30
N GLU A 124 -12.67 -3.21 14.14
CA GLU A 124 -11.83 -4.26 13.54
C GLU A 124 -10.70 -4.72 14.49
N ARG A 125 -10.15 -3.82 15.32
CA ARG A 125 -9.18 -4.17 16.36
C ARG A 125 -9.82 -5.02 17.45
N ASP A 126 -10.99 -4.65 17.93
CA ASP A 126 -11.69 -5.35 19.02
C ASP A 126 -12.14 -6.75 18.58
N GLU A 127 -12.45 -6.91 17.30
CA GLU A 127 -12.72 -8.21 16.65
C GLU A 127 -11.41 -8.98 16.31
N GLY A 128 -10.22 -8.42 16.58
CA GLY A 128 -8.92 -9.07 16.34
C GLY A 128 -8.44 -9.08 14.89
N ALA A 129 -9.16 -8.43 13.95
CA ALA A 129 -8.79 -8.38 12.53
C ALA A 129 -7.54 -7.53 12.27
N ILE A 130 -7.31 -6.49 13.09
CA ILE A 130 -6.11 -5.65 13.01
C ILE A 130 -5.51 -5.41 14.39
N THR A 131 -4.21 -5.10 14.43
CA THR A 131 -3.51 -4.87 15.70
C THR A 131 -3.68 -3.43 16.19
N ALA A 132 -3.59 -3.22 17.52
CA ALA A 132 -3.58 -1.87 18.11
C ALA A 132 -2.47 -0.97 17.54
N CYS A 133 -1.33 -1.55 17.15
CA CYS A 133 -0.23 -0.83 16.50
C CYS A 133 -0.60 -0.31 15.11
N GLN A 134 -1.37 -1.10 14.35
CA GLN A 134 -1.89 -0.67 13.04
C GLN A 134 -2.87 0.47 13.20
N VAL A 135 -3.83 0.36 14.13
CA VAL A 135 -4.78 1.45 14.45
C VAL A 135 -4.01 2.72 14.87
N GLY A 136 -3.03 2.60 15.77
CA GLY A 136 -2.20 3.73 16.18
C GLY A 136 -1.46 4.41 15.03
N SER A 137 -0.96 3.64 14.06
CA SER A 137 -0.29 4.16 12.87
C SER A 137 -1.27 4.89 11.94
N ILE A 138 -2.46 4.32 11.73
CA ILE A 138 -3.56 4.90 10.95
C ILE A 138 -4.00 6.21 11.60
N ASN A 139 -4.30 6.18 12.89
CA ASN A 139 -4.75 7.35 13.66
C ASN A 139 -3.73 8.49 13.59
N LYS A 140 -2.44 8.20 13.78
CA LYS A 140 -1.38 9.19 13.68
C LYS A 140 -1.37 9.89 12.30
N GLU A 141 -1.42 9.13 11.21
CA GLU A 141 -1.36 9.69 9.86
C GLU A 141 -2.63 10.47 9.50
N LEU A 142 -3.82 9.96 9.86
CA LEU A 142 -5.08 10.65 9.60
C LEU A 142 -5.26 11.91 10.45
N ASN A 143 -4.75 11.94 11.68
CA ASN A 143 -4.70 13.17 12.47
C ASN A 143 -3.77 14.23 11.85
N LEU A 144 -2.68 13.81 11.21
CA LEU A 144 -1.84 14.73 10.44
C LEU A 144 -2.55 15.22 9.17
N LEU A 145 -3.34 14.36 8.51
CA LEU A 145 -4.15 14.73 7.36
C LEU A 145 -5.18 15.80 7.74
N LYS A 146 -5.95 15.60 8.84
CA LYS A 146 -6.92 16.57 9.37
C LYS A 146 -6.27 17.93 9.65
N LYS A 147 -5.07 17.93 10.24
CA LYS A 147 -4.34 19.16 10.54
C LYS A 147 -3.84 19.88 9.29
N HIS A 148 -3.58 19.14 8.22
CA HIS A 148 -3.09 19.72 6.96
C HIS A 148 -4.22 20.30 6.11
N PHE A 149 -5.41 19.72 6.17
CA PHE A 149 -6.58 20.08 5.39
C PHE A 149 -7.75 20.48 6.32
N VAL A 150 -7.53 21.52 7.13
CA VAL A 150 -8.52 22.00 8.10
C VAL A 150 -9.77 22.54 7.39
N GLY A 151 -10.94 22.08 7.82
CA GLY A 151 -12.23 22.55 7.28
C GLY A 151 -12.58 22.06 5.88
N GLU A 152 -11.79 21.18 5.30
CA GLU A 152 -12.04 20.68 3.95
C GLU A 152 -13.05 19.53 3.93
N MET A 153 -13.76 19.42 2.81
CA MET A 153 -14.59 18.25 2.50
C MET A 153 -13.73 17.12 1.93
N VAL A 154 -14.11 15.87 2.18
CA VAL A 154 -13.39 14.70 1.64
C VAL A 154 -13.38 14.72 0.12
N SER A 155 -14.48 15.14 -0.50
CA SER A 155 -14.65 15.27 -1.95
C SER A 155 -13.71 16.30 -2.60
N ALA A 156 -13.26 17.32 -1.84
CA ALA A 156 -12.33 18.36 -2.31
C ALA A 156 -10.86 17.93 -2.37
N LEU A 157 -10.51 16.74 -1.84
CA LEU A 157 -9.13 16.26 -1.78
C LEU A 157 -8.73 15.56 -3.09
N THR A 158 -8.16 16.33 -4.02
CA THR A 158 -7.71 15.82 -5.32
C THR A 158 -6.42 15.01 -5.23
N ALA A 159 -6.16 14.17 -6.24
CA ALA A 159 -4.91 13.39 -6.35
C ALA A 159 -3.65 14.25 -6.29
N LEU A 160 -3.67 15.45 -6.89
CA LEU A 160 -2.54 16.38 -6.87
C LEU A 160 -2.23 16.85 -5.44
N ARG A 161 -3.26 17.27 -4.70
CA ARG A 161 -3.13 17.71 -3.30
C ARG A 161 -2.65 16.58 -2.38
N LEU A 162 -3.15 15.37 -2.58
CA LEU A 162 -2.73 14.19 -1.82
C LEU A 162 -1.31 13.74 -2.16
N THR A 163 -0.85 13.92 -3.41
CA THR A 163 0.54 13.69 -3.79
C THR A 163 1.46 14.62 -3.02
N ALA A 164 1.20 15.93 -3.07
CA ALA A 164 1.96 16.93 -2.31
C ALA A 164 1.97 16.64 -0.80
N TYR A 165 0.83 16.23 -0.24
CA TYR A 165 0.73 15.82 1.16
C TYR A 165 1.62 14.60 1.48
N CYS A 166 1.61 13.55 0.65
CA CYS A 166 2.44 12.37 0.85
C CYS A 166 3.93 12.70 0.83
N GLU A 167 4.35 13.66 0.02
CA GLU A 167 5.74 14.07 -0.19
C GLU A 167 6.20 15.18 0.77
N ARG A 168 5.31 15.74 1.59
CA ARG A 168 5.66 16.83 2.52
C ARG A 168 6.85 16.50 3.42
N GLY A 169 7.77 17.43 3.55
CA GLY A 169 8.97 17.28 4.39
C GLY A 169 10.06 16.39 3.78
N LYS A 170 10.05 16.18 2.45
CA LYS A 170 11.05 15.41 1.69
C LYS A 170 11.36 14.04 2.32
N PRO A 171 10.37 13.19 2.60
CA PRO A 171 10.56 11.90 3.24
C PRO A 171 11.19 10.89 2.28
N SER A 172 11.62 9.73 2.81
CA SER A 172 12.03 8.61 1.96
C SER A 172 10.84 8.10 1.11
N LEU A 173 11.12 7.55 -0.07
CA LEU A 173 10.09 6.95 -0.94
C LEU A 173 9.26 5.86 -0.21
N LYS A 174 9.88 5.13 0.73
CA LYS A 174 9.19 4.16 1.58
C LYS A 174 8.14 4.85 2.46
N THR A 175 8.47 6.00 3.04
CA THR A 175 7.54 6.78 3.87
C THR A 175 6.39 7.33 3.03
N VAL A 176 6.67 7.83 1.81
CA VAL A 176 5.64 8.27 0.85
C VAL A 176 4.67 7.12 0.56
N ASN A 177 5.19 5.95 0.20
CA ASN A 177 4.37 4.77 -0.08
C ASN A 177 3.54 4.33 1.14
N ASN A 178 4.08 4.43 2.36
CA ASN A 178 3.34 4.08 3.58
C ASN A 178 2.18 5.06 3.83
N ARG A 179 2.43 6.38 3.70
CA ARG A 179 1.37 7.40 3.79
C ARG A 179 0.28 7.14 2.75
N ARG A 180 0.69 6.96 1.48
CA ARG A 180 -0.21 6.60 0.38
C ARG A 180 -1.04 5.36 0.71
N GLY A 181 -0.43 4.32 1.31
CA GLY A 181 -1.12 3.09 1.69
C GLY A 181 -2.21 3.32 2.72
N ILE A 182 -1.94 4.11 3.77
CA ILE A 182 -2.93 4.46 4.80
C ILE A 182 -4.07 5.28 4.19
N LEU A 183 -3.74 6.31 3.39
CA LEU A 183 -4.75 7.11 2.71
C LEU A 183 -5.56 6.28 1.72
N GLY A 184 -4.94 5.30 1.05
CA GLY A 184 -5.61 4.40 0.11
C GLY A 184 -6.74 3.60 0.77
N THR A 185 -6.52 3.10 2.00
CA THR A 185 -7.55 2.39 2.74
C THR A 185 -8.67 3.32 3.25
N PHE A 186 -8.32 4.55 3.67
CA PHE A 186 -9.29 5.57 4.06
C PHE A 186 -10.16 6.02 2.89
N PHE A 187 -9.59 6.40 1.76
CA PHE A 187 -10.37 6.83 0.59
C PHE A 187 -11.15 5.69 -0.07
N LYS A 188 -10.69 4.43 0.05
CA LYS A 188 -11.50 3.27 -0.33
C LYS A 188 -12.76 3.17 0.54
N PHE A 189 -12.63 3.36 1.85
CA PHE A 189 -13.78 3.38 2.76
C PHE A 189 -14.73 4.53 2.43
N ALA A 190 -14.21 5.75 2.20
CA ALA A 190 -15.01 6.91 1.81
C ALA A 190 -15.78 6.66 0.49
N PHE A 191 -15.15 6.00 -0.48
CA PHE A 191 -15.79 5.59 -1.73
C PHE A 191 -16.88 4.53 -1.50
N GLN A 192 -16.64 3.54 -0.64
CA GLN A 192 -17.63 2.51 -0.29
C GLN A 192 -18.84 3.06 0.47
N LYS A 193 -18.69 4.24 1.10
CA LYS A 193 -19.74 4.97 1.78
C LYS A 193 -20.43 6.01 0.89
N ASP A 194 -20.11 6.05 -0.40
CA ASP A 194 -20.60 7.01 -1.38
C ASP A 194 -20.35 8.49 -0.99
N TRP A 195 -19.33 8.77 -0.15
CA TRP A 195 -18.92 10.13 0.21
C TRP A 195 -18.11 10.82 -0.89
N ILE A 196 -17.51 10.05 -1.78
CA ILE A 196 -16.73 10.51 -2.93
C ILE A 196 -17.09 9.68 -4.16
N ALA A 197 -17.14 10.32 -5.33
CA ALA A 197 -17.48 9.66 -6.60
C ALA A 197 -16.36 8.77 -7.16
N ALA A 198 -15.11 9.00 -6.76
CA ALA A 198 -13.96 8.20 -7.18
C ALA A 198 -12.85 8.26 -6.13
N ASN A 199 -12.04 7.20 -6.03
CA ASN A 199 -10.91 7.17 -5.11
C ASN A 199 -9.71 7.97 -5.66
N PRO A 200 -9.38 9.15 -5.11
CA PRO A 200 -8.30 9.99 -5.63
C PRO A 200 -6.90 9.36 -5.48
N ILE A 201 -6.73 8.42 -4.54
CA ILE A 201 -5.43 7.77 -4.29
C ILE A 201 -4.99 6.86 -5.44
N GLU A 202 -5.88 6.40 -6.28
CA GLU A 202 -5.53 5.58 -7.44
C GLU A 202 -4.62 6.33 -8.42
N ARG A 203 -4.79 7.65 -8.51
CA ARG A 203 -3.98 8.55 -9.34
C ARG A 203 -2.75 9.11 -8.62
N VAL A 204 -2.56 8.83 -7.33
CA VAL A 204 -1.34 9.22 -6.58
C VAL A 204 -0.22 8.23 -6.90
N PRO A 205 0.98 8.69 -7.30
CA PRO A 205 2.08 7.82 -7.68
C PRO A 205 2.49 6.84 -6.58
N ARG A 206 2.78 5.60 -6.97
CA ARG A 206 3.43 4.60 -6.11
C ARG A 206 4.86 4.42 -6.59
N TYR A 207 5.82 4.78 -5.75
CA TYR A 207 7.22 4.72 -6.09
C TYR A 207 7.79 3.30 -5.99
N ARG A 208 8.56 2.88 -6.99
CA ARG A 208 9.34 1.65 -6.91
C ARG A 208 10.52 1.87 -5.96
N LEU A 209 10.59 1.07 -4.91
CA LEU A 209 11.74 1.09 -4.01
C LEU A 209 12.87 0.27 -4.64
N LYS A 210 14.04 0.88 -4.84
CA LYS A 210 15.24 0.12 -5.21
C LYS A 210 15.49 -0.91 -4.10
N ARG A 211 15.52 -2.17 -4.45
CA ARG A 211 15.89 -3.24 -3.53
C ARG A 211 17.38 -3.09 -3.24
N LYS A 212 17.74 -2.40 -2.17
CA LYS A 212 19.12 -2.47 -1.68
C LYS A 212 19.35 -3.91 -1.25
N ARG A 213 20.29 -4.59 -1.89
CA ARG A 213 20.88 -5.84 -1.39
C ARG A 213 21.83 -5.49 -0.25
N SER A 214 21.32 -4.92 0.84
CA SER A 214 22.10 -4.76 2.05
C SER A 214 21.69 -5.88 2.99
N SER A 215 22.66 -6.65 3.47
CA SER A 215 22.46 -7.51 4.61
C SER A 215 21.92 -6.69 5.78
N ALA A 216 21.13 -7.32 6.63
CA ALA A 216 20.68 -6.66 7.84
C ALA A 216 21.90 -6.35 8.71
N PRO A 217 21.98 -5.18 9.36
CA PRO A 217 23.12 -4.84 10.21
C PRO A 217 23.26 -5.86 11.33
N THR A 218 24.48 -6.35 11.54
CA THR A 218 24.84 -7.27 12.62
C THR A 218 26.02 -6.71 13.41
N ILE A 219 26.21 -7.19 14.62
CA ILE A 219 27.44 -6.94 15.40
C ILE A 219 28.36 -8.16 15.32
N THR A 220 29.66 -7.94 15.52
CA THR A 220 30.65 -9.03 15.58
C THR A 220 30.57 -9.80 16.89
N ALA A 221 31.15 -10.99 16.96
CA ALA A 221 31.24 -11.74 18.22
C ALA A 221 31.99 -10.96 19.32
N ALA A 222 33.04 -10.24 18.96
CA ALA A 222 33.77 -9.36 19.89
C ALA A 222 32.88 -8.23 20.42
N GLN A 223 32.11 -7.57 19.56
CA GLN A 223 31.15 -6.55 19.98
C GLN A 223 30.02 -7.12 20.86
N ALA A 224 29.52 -8.31 20.53
CA ALA A 224 28.52 -9.02 21.33
C ALA A 224 29.06 -9.36 22.71
N LYS A 225 30.31 -9.83 22.81
CA LYS A 225 30.99 -10.07 24.07
C LYS A 225 31.11 -8.79 24.89
N ALA A 226 31.66 -7.73 24.33
CA ALA A 226 31.79 -6.44 25.01
C ALA A 226 30.46 -5.86 25.47
N LEU A 227 29.39 -6.04 24.67
CA LEU A 227 28.03 -5.67 25.05
C LEU A 227 27.56 -6.44 26.28
N MET A 228 27.70 -7.77 26.27
CA MET A 228 27.23 -8.60 27.38
C MET A 228 28.06 -8.37 28.66
N GLU A 229 29.37 -8.18 28.57
CA GLU A 229 30.24 -7.81 29.70
C GLU A 229 29.82 -6.47 30.29
N PHE A 230 29.49 -5.49 29.48
CA PHE A 230 28.98 -4.22 29.95
C PHE A 230 27.64 -4.33 30.64
N VAL A 231 26.70 -5.08 30.01
CA VAL A 231 25.35 -5.33 30.56
C VAL A 231 25.41 -6.09 31.87
N GLU A 232 26.34 -7.03 32.02
CA GLU A 232 26.60 -7.77 33.26
C GLU A 232 27.02 -6.83 34.41
N GLY A 233 27.88 -5.87 34.14
CA GLY A 233 28.29 -4.85 35.12
C GLY A 233 27.28 -3.70 35.35
N TYR A 234 26.35 -3.52 34.41
CA TYR A 234 25.39 -2.42 34.44
C TYR A 234 24.27 -2.71 35.45
N GLU A 235 24.15 -1.86 36.49
CA GLU A 235 23.10 -2.02 37.51
C GLU A 235 23.02 -3.46 38.06
N CYS A 236 24.15 -4.05 38.40
CA CYS A 236 24.28 -5.40 38.93
C CYS A 236 23.62 -6.48 38.03
N GLY A 237 23.70 -6.36 36.73
CA GLY A 237 23.19 -7.35 35.78
C GLY A 237 21.68 -7.31 35.52
N ARG A 238 20.99 -6.26 35.97
CA ARG A 238 19.53 -6.12 35.86
C ARG A 238 18.99 -6.28 34.43
N LEU A 239 19.81 -5.91 33.41
CA LEU A 239 19.42 -5.97 32.01
C LEU A 239 19.84 -7.28 31.33
N VAL A 240 20.54 -8.18 32.02
CA VAL A 240 21.08 -9.40 31.41
C VAL A 240 20.00 -10.27 30.75
N PRO A 241 18.88 -10.60 31.40
CA PRO A 241 17.88 -11.45 30.74
C PRO A 241 17.31 -10.85 29.46
N PHE A 242 17.06 -9.54 29.44
CA PHE A 242 16.57 -8.86 28.24
C PHE A 242 17.56 -8.97 27.08
N PHE A 243 18.84 -8.64 27.32
CA PHE A 243 19.85 -8.67 26.26
C PHE A 243 20.21 -10.09 25.84
N ALA A 244 20.32 -11.02 26.78
CA ALA A 244 20.61 -12.42 26.49
C ALA A 244 19.52 -13.09 25.64
N LEU A 245 18.26 -12.89 25.95
CA LEU A 245 17.12 -13.42 25.18
C LEU A 245 17.06 -12.79 23.78
N CYS A 246 17.31 -11.49 23.66
CA CYS A 246 17.32 -10.82 22.35
C CYS A 246 18.52 -11.23 21.49
N LEU A 247 19.70 -11.39 22.11
CA LEU A 247 20.96 -11.65 21.40
C LEU A 247 21.16 -13.15 21.11
N PHE A 248 20.86 -14.05 22.05
CA PHE A 248 21.17 -15.48 21.94
C PHE A 248 19.97 -16.38 21.64
N ALA A 249 18.74 -15.85 21.70
CA ALA A 249 17.53 -16.53 21.24
C ALA A 249 16.80 -15.78 20.11
N GLY A 250 17.29 -14.62 19.71
CA GLY A 250 16.71 -13.84 18.63
C GLY A 250 15.28 -13.33 18.90
N ILE A 251 14.86 -13.24 20.18
CA ILE A 251 13.57 -12.65 20.56
C ILE A 251 13.54 -11.18 20.11
N ARG A 252 12.43 -10.74 19.51
CA ARG A 252 12.33 -9.36 18.97
C ARG A 252 12.43 -8.30 20.08
N PRO A 253 13.43 -7.40 20.03
CA PRO A 253 13.76 -6.48 21.12
C PRO A 253 12.90 -5.20 21.16
N CYS A 254 11.74 -5.18 20.50
CA CYS A 254 10.90 -3.99 20.47
C CYS A 254 10.22 -3.75 21.82
N VAL A 255 10.57 -2.64 22.48
CA VAL A 255 10.04 -2.27 23.82
C VAL A 255 8.71 -1.50 23.77
N ARG A 256 8.02 -1.46 22.65
CA ARG A 256 6.66 -0.88 22.55
C ARG A 256 5.60 -1.95 22.41
N ASN A 257 5.84 -2.94 21.56
CA ASN A 257 4.87 -4.00 21.22
C ASN A 257 5.55 -5.29 20.74
N GLY A 258 6.83 -5.48 21.09
CA GLY A 258 7.61 -6.64 20.67
C GLY A 258 7.33 -7.88 21.49
N GLU A 259 7.80 -9.01 20.99
CA GLU A 259 7.70 -10.33 21.64
C GLU A 259 8.29 -10.31 23.04
N ILE A 260 9.42 -9.62 23.22
CA ILE A 260 10.11 -9.59 24.52
C ILE A 260 9.24 -9.01 25.64
N LEU A 261 8.34 -8.06 25.36
CA LEU A 261 7.44 -7.47 26.36
C LEU A 261 6.32 -8.41 26.81
N LYS A 262 5.97 -9.34 25.94
CA LYS A 262 4.90 -10.31 26.19
C LYS A 262 5.44 -11.66 26.69
N LEU A 263 6.76 -11.86 26.58
CA LEU A 263 7.41 -13.06 27.05
C LEU A 263 7.43 -13.09 28.58
N ARG A 264 6.98 -14.18 29.16
CA ARG A 264 6.90 -14.38 30.59
C ARG A 264 7.92 -15.45 31.05
N PRO A 265 8.33 -15.48 32.34
CA PRO A 265 9.25 -16.48 32.84
C PRO A 265 8.82 -17.95 32.56
N GLU A 266 7.53 -18.26 32.65
CA GLU A 266 6.98 -19.60 32.37
C GLU A 266 7.15 -20.04 30.90
N HIS A 267 7.38 -19.13 29.99
CA HIS A 267 7.68 -19.46 28.61
C HIS A 267 9.14 -19.89 28.39
N VAL A 268 10.02 -19.61 29.36
CA VAL A 268 11.45 -19.94 29.31
C VAL A 268 11.67 -21.20 30.12
N ARG A 269 11.57 -22.36 29.50
CA ARG A 269 11.70 -23.67 30.13
C ARG A 269 13.17 -24.11 30.13
N LEU A 270 13.92 -23.58 31.08
CA LEU A 270 15.38 -23.78 31.13
C LEU A 270 15.77 -25.26 31.34
N ALA A 271 15.00 -26.02 32.11
CA ALA A 271 15.22 -27.44 32.31
C ALA A 271 15.00 -28.27 31.05
N GLU A 272 14.02 -27.88 30.24
CA GLU A 272 13.72 -28.53 28.95
C GLU A 272 14.61 -28.01 27.81
N GLY A 273 15.40 -26.96 28.04
CA GLY A 273 16.26 -26.33 27.02
C GLY A 273 15.53 -25.59 25.91
N VAL A 274 14.30 -25.10 26.18
CA VAL A 274 13.48 -24.43 25.14
C VAL A 274 12.80 -23.17 25.65
N ILE A 275 12.57 -22.24 24.74
CA ILE A 275 11.67 -21.09 24.94
C ILE A 275 10.45 -21.31 24.06
N ILE A 276 9.28 -21.30 24.63
CA ILE A 276 8.01 -21.37 23.90
C ILE A 276 7.53 -19.95 23.66
N VAL A 277 7.36 -19.58 22.39
CA VAL A 277 6.76 -18.30 21.99
C VAL A 277 5.34 -18.60 21.49
N PRO A 278 4.32 -18.41 22.33
CA PRO A 278 2.95 -18.73 21.95
C PRO A 278 2.38 -17.70 20.97
N PRO A 279 1.25 -17.97 20.30
CA PRO A 279 0.68 -17.10 19.26
C PRO A 279 0.43 -15.67 19.72
N GLU A 280 -0.02 -15.45 20.93
CA GLU A 280 -0.31 -14.13 21.52
C GLU A 280 0.97 -13.30 21.78
N VAL A 281 2.12 -13.96 21.96
CA VAL A 281 3.43 -13.33 22.07
C VAL A 281 4.03 -13.05 20.69
N SER A 282 3.83 -13.97 19.75
CA SER A 282 4.38 -13.92 18.41
C SER A 282 3.81 -12.75 17.61
N LYS A 283 4.67 -12.04 16.86
CA LYS A 283 4.24 -10.96 15.95
C LYS A 283 3.39 -11.47 14.78
N VAL A 284 3.59 -12.73 14.37
CA VAL A 284 2.89 -13.37 13.24
C VAL A 284 1.76 -14.28 13.68
N HIS A 285 1.44 -14.28 14.99
CA HIS A 285 0.39 -15.10 15.60
C HIS A 285 0.58 -16.62 15.40
N GLU A 286 1.83 -17.07 15.22
CA GLU A 286 2.19 -18.48 15.11
C GLU A 286 3.02 -18.90 16.31
N LYS A 287 2.71 -20.08 16.87
CA LYS A 287 3.50 -20.72 17.93
C LYS A 287 4.86 -21.15 17.36
N ARG A 288 5.93 -20.89 18.10
CA ARG A 288 7.24 -21.45 17.80
C ARG A 288 8.02 -21.80 19.08
N THR A 289 9.00 -22.67 18.89
CA THR A 289 9.93 -23.07 19.95
C THR A 289 11.33 -22.60 19.54
N VAL A 290 12.05 -22.02 20.49
CA VAL A 290 13.45 -21.60 20.32
C VAL A 290 14.31 -22.45 21.23
N THR A 291 15.32 -23.10 20.67
CA THR A 291 16.27 -23.90 21.44
C THR A 291 17.18 -23.00 22.27
N ILE A 292 17.30 -23.26 23.55
CA ILE A 292 18.22 -22.59 24.46
C ILE A 292 19.63 -23.11 24.23
N GLN A 293 20.47 -22.31 23.61
CA GLN A 293 21.86 -22.68 23.40
C GLN A 293 22.64 -22.67 24.72
N PRO A 294 23.76 -23.43 24.86
CA PRO A 294 24.53 -23.55 26.09
C PRO A 294 24.94 -22.20 26.74
N ASN A 295 25.33 -21.22 25.92
CA ASN A 295 25.66 -19.89 26.43
C ASN A 295 24.44 -19.17 27.02
N LEU A 296 23.30 -19.20 26.32
CA LEU A 296 22.07 -18.62 26.86
C LEU A 296 21.64 -19.29 28.16
N ALA A 297 21.75 -20.63 28.23
CA ALA A 297 21.48 -21.36 29.48
C ALA A 297 22.40 -20.89 30.62
N ALA A 298 23.69 -20.68 30.39
CA ALA A 298 24.62 -20.17 31.35
C ALA A 298 24.24 -18.77 31.85
N TRP A 299 23.88 -17.85 30.93
CA TRP A 299 23.41 -16.52 31.29
C TRP A 299 22.14 -16.55 32.14
N LEU A 300 21.14 -17.37 31.79
CA LEU A 300 19.88 -17.47 32.53
C LEU A 300 20.02 -18.19 33.88
N ARG A 301 20.99 -19.08 34.03
CA ARG A 301 21.31 -19.68 35.36
C ARG A 301 22.04 -18.68 36.25
N GLY A 302 22.96 -17.89 35.69
CA GLY A 302 23.68 -16.84 36.46
C GLY A 302 22.75 -15.67 36.85
N TYR A 303 21.70 -15.44 36.06
CA TYR A 303 20.73 -14.36 36.28
C TYR A 303 19.30 -14.89 36.20
N PRO A 304 18.86 -15.63 37.26
CA PRO A 304 17.54 -16.31 37.31
C PRO A 304 16.40 -15.29 37.16
N LEU A 305 15.37 -15.66 36.35
CA LEU A 305 14.27 -14.78 36.02
C LEU A 305 13.38 -14.36 37.21
N GLU A 306 13.43 -15.12 38.30
CA GLU A 306 12.75 -14.80 39.56
C GLU A 306 13.36 -13.56 40.25
N LYS A 307 14.68 -13.37 40.10
CA LYS A 307 15.42 -12.23 40.68
C LYS A 307 15.67 -11.12 39.64
N PHE A 308 15.87 -11.51 38.41
CA PHE A 308 16.19 -10.63 37.27
C PHE A 308 15.09 -10.71 36.21
N PRO A 309 14.04 -9.89 36.31
CA PRO A 309 12.92 -9.97 35.38
C PRO A 309 13.34 -9.67 33.94
N ILE A 310 12.67 -10.33 32.98
CA ILE A 310 12.89 -10.07 31.54
C ILE A 310 12.69 -8.58 31.20
N ILE A 311 11.71 -7.96 31.85
CA ILE A 311 11.35 -6.55 31.69
C ILE A 311 11.53 -5.84 33.04
N PRO A 312 12.73 -5.33 33.33
CA PRO A 312 12.96 -4.56 34.55
C PRO A 312 12.31 -3.17 34.48
N ALA A 313 12.12 -2.54 35.63
CA ALA A 313 11.68 -1.15 35.70
C ALA A 313 12.60 -0.21 34.90
N ASN A 314 12.03 0.82 34.28
CA ASN A 314 12.76 1.81 33.46
C ASN A 314 13.55 1.20 32.27
N LEU A 315 13.18 0.00 31.78
CA LEU A 315 13.87 -0.68 30.69
C LEU A 315 14.09 0.24 29.46
N GLN A 316 13.11 1.08 29.08
CA GLN A 316 13.25 1.95 27.91
C GLN A 316 14.44 2.90 28.05
N HIS A 317 14.60 3.51 29.21
CA HIS A 317 15.69 4.44 29.49
C HIS A 317 17.05 3.73 29.51
N SER A 318 17.18 2.69 30.32
CA SER A 318 18.44 1.92 30.47
C SER A 318 18.87 1.28 29.14
N ARG A 319 17.92 0.69 28.38
CA ARG A 319 18.18 0.17 27.04
C ARG A 319 18.64 1.26 26.06
N ALA A 320 18.07 2.47 26.14
CA ALA A 320 18.48 3.57 25.26
C ALA A 320 19.93 4.01 25.54
N GLN A 321 20.36 4.01 26.80
CA GLN A 321 21.75 4.28 27.17
C GLN A 321 22.71 3.23 26.60
N VAL A 322 22.39 1.95 26.77
CA VAL A 322 23.17 0.83 26.21
C VAL A 322 23.22 0.93 24.69
N ALA A 323 22.06 1.17 24.04
CA ALA A 323 21.97 1.28 22.60
C ALA A 323 22.80 2.46 22.05
N LYS A 324 22.84 3.58 22.76
CA LYS A 324 23.68 4.73 22.40
C LYS A 324 25.16 4.39 22.51
N LYS A 325 25.57 3.73 23.62
CA LYS A 325 26.97 3.35 23.85
C LYS A 325 27.54 2.41 22.80
N PHE A 326 26.74 1.43 22.39
CA PHE A 326 27.13 0.39 21.41
C PHE A 326 26.63 0.65 20.00
N ALA A 327 26.07 1.82 19.72
CA ALA A 327 25.48 2.19 18.42
C ALA A 327 24.48 1.13 17.89
N LEU A 328 23.68 0.53 18.78
CA LEU A 328 22.73 -0.53 18.42
C LEU A 328 21.57 0.04 17.61
N THR A 329 21.37 -0.49 16.43
CA THR A 329 20.19 -0.20 15.61
C THR A 329 19.01 -1.08 15.99
N SER A 330 17.83 -0.76 15.45
CA SER A 330 16.63 -1.59 15.66
C SER A 330 16.87 -3.02 15.15
N ASP A 331 16.47 -4.00 15.94
CA ASP A 331 16.55 -5.44 15.66
C ASP A 331 17.97 -6.01 15.42
N VAL A 332 19.05 -5.21 15.61
CA VAL A 332 20.43 -5.67 15.36
C VAL A 332 20.80 -6.93 16.18
N LEU A 333 20.35 -7.03 17.43
CA LEU A 333 20.60 -8.21 18.27
C LEU A 333 20.00 -9.47 17.66
N ARG A 334 18.75 -9.39 17.22
CA ARG A 334 18.08 -10.49 16.53
C ARG A 334 18.71 -10.79 15.16
N HIS A 335 19.11 -9.76 14.40
CA HIS A 335 19.82 -9.96 13.14
C HIS A 335 21.14 -10.71 13.35
N THR A 336 21.86 -10.36 14.41
CA THR A 336 23.11 -11.03 14.80
C THR A 336 22.85 -12.50 15.14
N PHE A 337 21.87 -12.80 15.99
CA PHE A 337 21.50 -14.19 16.29
C PHE A 337 21.25 -15.00 15.04
N ILE A 338 20.38 -14.53 14.14
CA ILE A 338 20.01 -15.26 12.93
C ILE A 338 21.23 -15.52 12.05
N SER A 339 22.07 -14.50 11.82
CA SER A 339 23.28 -14.64 11.00
C SER A 339 24.28 -15.64 11.62
N MET A 340 24.53 -15.55 12.93
CA MET A 340 25.42 -16.47 13.64
C MET A 340 24.86 -17.90 13.69
N PHE A 341 23.55 -18.04 13.85
CA PHE A 341 22.88 -19.34 13.87
C PHE A 341 22.97 -20.03 12.51
N VAL A 342 22.64 -19.33 11.43
CA VAL A 342 22.77 -19.85 10.05
C VAL A 342 24.22 -20.26 9.77
N THR A 343 25.19 -19.47 10.19
CA THR A 343 26.61 -19.76 9.97
C THR A 343 27.05 -21.02 10.73
N LYS A 344 26.66 -21.15 12.00
CA LYS A 344 27.06 -22.29 12.83
C LYS A 344 26.40 -23.59 12.41
N PHE A 345 25.09 -23.57 12.22
CA PHE A 345 24.30 -24.78 12.01
C PHE A 345 24.02 -25.09 10.54
N ARG A 346 24.34 -24.18 9.62
CA ARG A 346 24.18 -24.35 8.17
C ARG A 346 22.74 -24.71 7.73
N SER A 347 21.74 -24.41 8.55
CA SER A 347 20.33 -24.72 8.32
C SER A 347 19.47 -23.45 8.26
N LEU A 348 18.98 -23.12 7.06
CA LEU A 348 18.07 -22.00 6.87
C LEU A 348 16.67 -22.29 7.43
N GLY A 349 16.21 -23.55 7.27
CA GLY A 349 14.92 -24.01 7.77
C GLY A 349 14.85 -23.93 9.28
N GLU A 350 15.86 -24.44 9.99
CA GLU A 350 15.94 -24.37 11.43
C GLU A 350 16.00 -22.93 11.94
N ALA A 351 16.82 -22.09 11.31
CA ALA A 351 16.88 -20.67 11.63
C ALA A 351 15.53 -19.97 11.40
N ALA A 352 14.79 -20.39 10.36
CA ALA A 352 13.46 -19.86 10.06
C ALA A 352 12.44 -20.22 11.14
N LEU A 353 12.42 -21.49 11.57
CA LEU A 353 11.56 -21.98 12.64
C LEU A 353 11.84 -21.25 13.96
N GLN A 354 13.10 -21.18 14.38
CA GLN A 354 13.46 -20.52 15.64
C GLN A 354 13.23 -19.02 15.62
N ALA A 355 13.58 -18.37 14.51
CA ALA A 355 13.37 -16.93 14.38
C ALA A 355 11.90 -16.53 14.11
N GLY A 356 11.03 -17.43 13.63
CA GLY A 356 9.70 -17.09 13.16
C GLY A 356 9.75 -16.13 11.95
N ASN A 357 10.59 -16.47 10.98
CA ASN A 357 10.72 -15.81 9.68
C ASN A 357 10.59 -16.87 8.59
N SER A 358 10.26 -16.49 7.36
CA SER A 358 10.37 -17.44 6.25
C SER A 358 11.83 -17.60 5.79
N GLU A 359 12.18 -18.78 5.25
CA GLU A 359 13.53 -18.99 4.67
C GLU A 359 13.88 -17.97 3.61
N ALA A 360 12.90 -17.55 2.80
CA ALA A 360 13.10 -16.49 1.79
C ALA A 360 13.56 -15.17 2.41
N ILE A 361 13.03 -14.81 3.59
CA ILE A 361 13.44 -13.63 4.35
C ILE A 361 14.85 -13.81 4.90
N ILE A 362 15.18 -14.99 5.44
CA ILE A 362 16.50 -15.27 5.97
C ILE A 362 17.53 -15.25 4.84
N ARG A 363 17.28 -15.94 3.74
CA ARG A 363 18.15 -15.94 2.55
C ARG A 363 18.39 -14.53 2.00
N LYS A 364 17.38 -13.67 2.05
CA LYS A 364 17.47 -12.32 1.50
C LYS A 364 18.25 -11.35 2.39
N HIS A 365 18.18 -11.49 3.71
CA HIS A 365 18.62 -10.46 4.65
C HIS A 365 19.74 -10.90 5.61
N TYR A 366 19.94 -12.21 5.80
CA TYR A 366 20.80 -12.75 6.85
C TYR A 366 21.94 -13.66 6.36
N LEU A 367 22.11 -13.77 5.05
CA LEU A 367 23.28 -14.42 4.48
C LEU A 367 24.51 -13.48 4.48
N ASP A 368 24.70 -12.71 5.53
CA ASP A 368 25.95 -12.03 5.74
C ASP A 368 26.99 -13.07 6.12
N LEU A 369 28.04 -13.17 5.33
CA LEU A 369 29.04 -14.22 5.45
C LEU A 369 29.87 -14.00 6.72
N LYS A 370 29.36 -14.49 7.84
CA LYS A 370 30.14 -14.68 9.06
C LYS A 370 31.01 -15.93 8.92
N THR A 371 32.17 -15.92 9.55
CA THR A 371 32.99 -17.13 9.58
C THR A 371 32.45 -18.12 10.63
N THR A 372 32.70 -19.41 10.43
CA THR A 372 32.34 -20.45 11.41
C THR A 372 32.99 -20.17 12.76
N GLU A 373 34.24 -19.72 12.75
CA GLU A 373 34.98 -19.33 13.92
C GLU A 373 34.31 -18.17 14.68
N GLU A 374 33.84 -17.13 13.96
CA GLU A 374 33.12 -16.00 14.58
C GLU A 374 31.82 -16.49 15.21
N ALA A 375 31.11 -17.42 14.57
CA ALA A 375 29.88 -17.98 15.11
C ALA A 375 30.16 -18.85 16.36
N GLU A 376 31.24 -19.60 16.39
CA GLU A 376 31.65 -20.36 17.57
C GLU A 376 32.02 -19.46 18.74
N GLN A 377 32.79 -18.38 18.48
CA GLN A 377 33.10 -17.37 19.46
C GLN A 377 31.83 -16.71 20.02
N PHE A 378 30.86 -16.43 19.16
CA PHE A 378 29.57 -15.83 19.59
C PHE A 378 28.79 -16.77 20.53
N PHE A 379 28.64 -18.04 20.18
CA PHE A 379 27.96 -19.01 21.02
C PHE A 379 28.81 -19.48 22.22
N GLY A 380 30.08 -19.08 22.28
CA GLY A 380 30.98 -19.25 23.41
C GLY A 380 30.97 -18.12 24.45
N ILE A 381 30.17 -17.05 24.24
CA ILE A 381 30.11 -15.90 25.18
C ILE A 381 29.38 -16.31 26.45
N MET A 382 30.10 -16.44 27.56
CA MET A 382 29.62 -16.88 28.87
C MET A 382 29.62 -15.74 29.89
N PRO A 383 28.77 -15.77 30.94
CA PRO A 383 28.85 -14.85 32.06
C PRO A 383 30.12 -15.03 32.85
N LYS A 384 30.65 -13.98 33.46
CA LYS A 384 31.88 -14.03 34.29
C LYS A 384 31.67 -14.89 35.57
N HIS A 385 30.44 -14.92 36.06
CA HIS A 385 30.05 -15.69 37.29
C HIS A 385 29.30 -16.97 36.98
N ALA A 386 29.60 -17.64 35.85
CA ALA A 386 28.95 -18.89 35.49
C ALA A 386 29.34 -19.99 36.48
N VAL A 387 28.37 -20.53 37.21
CA VAL A 387 28.48 -21.88 37.80
C VAL A 387 28.50 -22.83 36.59
N ILE A 388 29.67 -23.36 36.24
CA ILE A 388 29.83 -24.35 35.16
C ILE A 388 29.08 -25.59 35.60
N PRO A 389 27.96 -26.01 34.97
CA PRO A 389 27.36 -27.30 35.31
C PRO A 389 28.30 -28.41 34.80
N ALA A 390 28.44 -29.46 35.60
CA ALA A 390 29.09 -30.70 35.20
C ALA A 390 28.55 -31.18 33.84
N LYS A 391 29.44 -31.74 32.98
CA LYS A 391 29.12 -32.23 31.64
C LYS A 391 27.74 -32.87 31.54
N PRO A 392 26.92 -32.57 30.53
CA PRO A 392 25.68 -33.31 30.34
C PRO A 392 26.03 -34.79 30.11
N VAL A 393 25.36 -35.63 30.88
CA VAL A 393 25.36 -37.09 30.65
C VAL A 393 24.85 -37.28 29.22
N ALA A 394 25.64 -37.93 28.38
CA ALA A 394 25.26 -38.29 27.03
C ALA A 394 23.97 -39.15 27.12
N THR A 395 22.87 -38.58 26.65
CA THR A 395 21.66 -39.36 26.41
C THR A 395 21.96 -40.24 25.21
N GLU A 396 21.97 -41.54 25.40
CA GLU A 396 22.06 -42.51 24.30
C GLU A 396 20.98 -42.24 23.28
N PRO A 397 21.26 -42.46 21.99
CA PRO A 397 20.28 -42.25 20.93
C PRO A 397 19.13 -43.23 21.11
N VAL A 398 17.92 -42.71 21.32
CA VAL A 398 16.69 -43.48 21.30
C VAL A 398 16.53 -44.09 19.91
N THR A 399 16.72 -45.41 19.81
CA THR A 399 16.46 -46.17 18.59
C THR A 399 14.97 -46.08 18.26
N PRO A 400 14.55 -45.71 17.08
CA PRO A 400 13.14 -45.65 16.74
C PRO A 400 12.54 -47.06 16.71
N ALA A 401 11.50 -47.28 17.50
CA ALA A 401 10.72 -48.51 17.51
C ALA A 401 10.17 -48.79 16.09
N LYS A 402 10.39 -50.04 15.63
CA LYS A 402 9.83 -50.49 14.33
C LYS A 402 8.29 -50.48 14.41
N PRO A 403 7.58 -50.04 13.35
CA PRO A 403 6.14 -50.14 13.32
C PRO A 403 5.70 -51.63 13.28
N VAL A 404 4.85 -52.02 14.24
CA VAL A 404 4.14 -53.29 14.21
C VAL A 404 3.02 -53.19 13.21
N LEU A 405 3.16 -53.87 12.07
CA LEU A 405 2.07 -54.11 11.12
C LEU A 405 1.12 -55.14 11.74
N SER A 406 -0.06 -54.70 12.18
CA SER A 406 -1.16 -55.61 12.52
C SER A 406 -1.82 -56.05 11.19
N VAL A 407 -1.68 -57.29 10.83
CA VAL A 407 -2.48 -57.97 9.81
C VAL A 407 -3.81 -58.31 10.46
N ALA A 408 -4.90 -57.69 10.01
CA ALA A 408 -6.26 -58.09 10.32
C ALA A 408 -6.69 -59.19 9.35
N ALA A 409 -7.17 -60.29 9.88
CA ALA A 409 -7.86 -61.36 9.13
C ALA A 409 -9.31 -60.98 8.86
#